data_3ec12b977890c97ef109438ffba16e71
#
_entry.id   3ec12b977890c97ef109438ffba16e71
#
_cell.length_a   1.000
_cell.length_b   1.000
_cell.length_c   1.000
_cell.angle_alpha   90.00
_cell.angle_beta   90.00
_cell.angle_gamma   90.00
#
_symmetry.space_group_name_H-M   'P 1'
#
loop_
_entity.id
_entity.type
_entity.pdbx_description
1 polymer ?
#
loop_
_entity_poly.entity_id
_entity_poly.type
_entity_poly.pdbx_seq_one_letter_code
_entity_poly.pdbx_strand_id
1 'polypeptide(L)'
;MADLYPEFQKMGVEVYSVSTDTHFTHKAWHDASDTIRKIHYPMIGDPTHTIARNFDVLIPEEGAALRGSFVVNPEGEIKVAEIHDLGIGRDAAELMRKVKAAQYTATHPGEVCPAKWKEGDATLAPSLDLVGKI
;
A
#
# COMPACT_ATOMS: atom_id res chain seq x y z
N MET A 1 3.24 -0.55 -10.16
CA MET A 1 3.51 0.56 -9.21
C MET A 1 4.28 1.69 -9.86
N ALA A 2 5.43 1.46 -10.48
CA ALA A 2 6.21 2.53 -11.09
C ALA A 2 5.41 3.39 -12.09
N ASP A 3 4.64 2.77 -12.98
CA ASP A 3 3.83 3.47 -13.98
C ASP A 3 2.68 4.29 -13.35
N LEU A 4 2.23 3.95 -12.15
CA LEU A 4 1.18 4.67 -11.41
C LEU A 4 1.74 5.69 -10.41
N TYR A 5 3.05 5.74 -10.22
CA TYR A 5 3.66 6.64 -9.24
C TYR A 5 3.32 8.12 -9.45
N PRO A 6 3.30 8.65 -10.70
CA PRO A 6 2.87 10.03 -10.91
C PRO A 6 1.44 10.34 -10.43
N GLU A 7 0.54 9.36 -10.50
CA GLU A 7 -0.83 9.53 -10.00
C GLU A 7 -0.87 9.55 -8.46
N PHE A 8 -0.09 8.70 -7.79
CA PHE A 8 0.07 8.77 -6.34
C PHE A 8 0.62 10.13 -5.89
N GLN A 9 1.63 10.67 -6.60
CA GLN A 9 2.18 11.99 -6.31
C GLN A 9 1.13 13.12 -6.45
N LYS A 10 0.30 13.08 -7.50
CA LYS A 10 -0.80 14.05 -7.67
C LYS A 10 -1.82 14.00 -6.51
N MET A 11 -1.98 12.84 -5.89
CA MET A 11 -2.83 12.64 -4.72
C MET A 11 -2.15 13.05 -3.40
N GLY A 12 -0.91 13.56 -3.43
CA GLY A 12 -0.13 13.89 -2.24
C GLY A 12 0.35 12.67 -1.47
N VAL A 13 0.50 11.53 -2.13
CA VAL A 13 0.89 10.26 -1.52
C VAL A 13 2.37 9.99 -1.74
N GLU A 14 3.11 9.77 -0.65
CA GLU A 14 4.46 9.26 -0.67
C GLU A 14 4.45 7.72 -0.81
N VAL A 15 5.26 7.20 -1.72
CA VAL A 15 5.38 5.74 -1.96
C VAL A 15 6.77 5.28 -1.56
N TYR A 16 6.83 4.18 -0.84
CA TYR A 16 8.09 3.50 -0.47
C TYR A 16 7.98 2.02 -0.81
N SER A 17 9.03 1.44 -1.37
CA SER A 17 9.20 -0.01 -1.39
C SER A 17 10.22 -0.41 -0.33
N VAL A 18 10.00 -1.56 0.29
CA VAL A 18 10.88 -2.10 1.33
C VAL A 18 11.22 -3.54 1.00
N SER A 19 12.46 -3.92 1.13
CA SER A 19 12.88 -5.32 1.09
C SER A 19 13.98 -5.58 2.13
N THR A 20 14.17 -6.86 2.48
CA THR A 20 15.21 -7.28 3.43
C THR A 20 16.63 -7.17 2.87
N ASP A 21 16.78 -6.75 1.61
CA ASP A 21 18.07 -6.47 0.97
C ASP A 21 18.69 -5.17 1.45
N THR A 22 19.98 -4.98 1.12
CA THR A 22 20.68 -3.72 1.36
C THR A 22 20.40 -2.71 0.25
N HIS A 23 20.64 -1.42 0.53
CA HIS A 23 20.57 -0.36 -0.48
C HIS A 23 21.58 -0.57 -1.63
N PHE A 24 22.70 -1.25 -1.41
CA PHE A 24 23.66 -1.62 -2.47
C PHE A 24 23.03 -2.62 -3.45
N THR A 25 22.30 -3.61 -2.94
CA THR A 25 21.57 -4.57 -3.77
C THR A 25 20.46 -3.87 -4.56
N HIS A 26 19.72 -2.96 -3.93
CA HIS A 26 18.68 -2.17 -4.61
C HIS A 26 19.26 -1.33 -5.75
N LYS A 27 20.40 -0.67 -5.53
CA LYS A 27 21.07 0.11 -6.59
C LYS A 27 21.51 -0.78 -7.74
N ALA A 28 22.15 -1.90 -7.45
CA ALA A 28 22.58 -2.84 -8.49
C ALA A 28 21.39 -3.37 -9.30
N TRP A 29 20.29 -3.69 -8.64
CA TRP A 29 19.07 -4.14 -9.30
C TRP A 29 18.43 -3.05 -10.16
N HIS A 30 18.35 -1.82 -9.64
CA HIS A 30 17.87 -0.67 -10.38
C HIS A 30 18.70 -0.40 -11.64
N ASP A 31 20.01 -0.51 -11.55
CA ASP A 31 20.91 -0.28 -12.69
C ASP A 31 20.84 -1.40 -13.74
N ALA A 32 20.60 -2.64 -13.31
CA ALA A 32 20.64 -3.84 -14.17
C ALA A 32 19.30 -4.19 -14.82
N SER A 33 18.16 -3.74 -14.27
CA SER A 33 16.83 -4.11 -14.74
C SER A 33 16.11 -2.94 -15.39
N ASP A 34 15.70 -3.07 -16.64
CA ASP A 34 14.92 -2.05 -17.35
C ASP A 34 13.56 -1.79 -16.70
N THR A 35 12.97 -2.78 -16.05
CA THR A 35 11.71 -2.64 -15.33
C THR A 35 11.91 -1.89 -14.01
N ILE A 36 12.91 -2.25 -13.22
CA ILE A 36 13.17 -1.64 -11.91
C ILE A 36 13.74 -0.24 -12.06
N ARG A 37 14.46 0.04 -13.13
CA ARG A 37 14.95 1.40 -13.47
C ARG A 37 13.84 2.43 -13.60
N LYS A 38 12.59 2.02 -13.83
CA LYS A 38 11.41 2.91 -13.86
C LYS A 38 10.96 3.36 -12.47
N ILE A 39 11.51 2.80 -11.40
CA ILE A 39 11.15 3.18 -10.03
C ILE A 39 11.86 4.50 -9.69
N HIS A 40 11.07 5.51 -9.34
CA HIS A 40 11.54 6.83 -8.91
C HIS A 40 11.20 7.14 -7.45
N TYR A 41 10.46 6.27 -6.77
CA TYR A 41 10.22 6.36 -5.32
C TYR A 41 11.34 5.66 -4.54
N PRO A 42 11.54 6.01 -3.25
CA PRO A 42 12.58 5.40 -2.43
C PRO A 42 12.42 3.89 -2.29
N MET A 43 13.55 3.19 -2.41
CA MET A 43 13.69 1.75 -2.18
C MET A 43 14.46 1.56 -0.87
N ILE A 44 13.76 1.22 0.20
CA ILE A 44 14.30 1.11 1.55
C ILE A 44 14.87 -0.29 1.77
N GLY A 45 16.13 -0.37 2.17
CA GLY A 45 16.76 -1.62 2.62
C GLY A 45 16.46 -1.89 4.09
N ASP A 46 16.06 -3.12 4.39
CA ASP A 46 15.78 -3.59 5.76
C ASP A 46 16.61 -4.85 6.12
N PRO A 47 17.97 -4.78 6.02
CA PRO A 47 18.82 -5.96 6.26
C PRO A 47 18.79 -6.45 7.72
N THR A 48 18.34 -5.63 8.66
CA THR A 48 18.14 -6.01 10.06
C THR A 48 16.76 -6.56 10.34
N HIS A 49 15.89 -6.60 9.35
CA HIS A 49 14.50 -7.07 9.42
C HIS A 49 13.62 -6.30 10.41
N THR A 50 14.01 -5.08 10.77
CA THR A 50 13.29 -4.26 11.75
C THR A 50 11.94 -3.82 11.22
N ILE A 51 11.91 -3.34 9.97
CA ILE A 51 10.66 -2.89 9.34
C ILE A 51 9.75 -4.09 9.07
N ALA A 52 10.26 -5.17 8.50
CA ALA A 52 9.49 -6.37 8.23
C ALA A 52 8.87 -6.97 9.50
N ARG A 53 9.60 -6.93 10.63
CA ARG A 53 9.09 -7.36 11.92
C ARG A 53 8.01 -6.43 12.46
N ASN A 54 8.23 -5.11 12.38
CA ASN A 54 7.29 -4.11 12.90
C ASN A 54 5.95 -4.13 12.15
N PHE A 55 5.96 -4.47 10.87
CA PHE A 55 4.74 -4.63 10.06
C PHE A 55 4.18 -6.06 10.04
N ASP A 56 4.75 -6.95 10.86
CA ASP A 56 4.32 -8.34 11.03
C ASP A 56 4.29 -9.16 9.71
N VAL A 57 5.27 -8.90 8.85
CA VAL A 57 5.41 -9.60 7.55
C VAL A 57 6.71 -10.40 7.44
N LEU A 58 7.54 -10.43 8.47
CA LEU A 58 8.80 -11.18 8.46
C LEU A 58 8.52 -12.69 8.47
N ILE A 59 9.23 -13.44 7.62
CA ILE A 59 9.38 -14.89 7.68
C ILE A 59 10.76 -15.16 8.28
N PRO A 60 10.86 -15.41 9.60
CA PRO A 60 12.16 -15.43 10.29
C PRO A 60 13.12 -16.47 9.74
N GLU A 61 12.61 -17.65 9.38
CA GLU A 61 13.41 -18.79 8.92
C GLU A 61 14.03 -18.54 7.54
N GLU A 62 13.43 -17.64 6.75
CA GLU A 62 13.88 -17.31 5.39
C GLU A 62 14.61 -15.96 5.32
N GLY A 63 14.46 -15.12 6.34
CA GLY A 63 14.94 -13.73 6.30
C GLY A 63 14.26 -12.90 5.21
N ALA A 64 13.07 -13.31 4.80
CA ALA A 64 12.26 -12.69 3.75
C ALA A 64 10.98 -12.06 4.35
N ALA A 65 10.30 -11.25 3.57
CA ALA A 65 9.03 -10.66 3.96
C ALA A 65 7.89 -11.15 3.07
N LEU A 66 6.73 -11.40 3.65
CA LEU A 66 5.47 -11.57 2.93
C LEU A 66 5.17 -10.35 2.04
N ARG A 67 4.25 -10.49 1.11
CA ARG A 67 3.85 -9.42 0.18
C ARG A 67 2.91 -8.42 0.87
N GLY A 68 3.45 -7.61 1.79
CA GLY A 68 2.69 -6.59 2.51
C GLY A 68 2.51 -5.30 1.70
N SER A 69 1.32 -4.70 1.79
CA SER A 69 1.04 -3.33 1.33
C SER A 69 0.26 -2.62 2.44
N PHE A 70 0.69 -1.44 2.80
CA PHE A 70 0.13 -0.68 3.91
C PHE A 70 -0.16 0.74 3.45
N VAL A 71 -1.34 1.25 3.82
CA VAL A 71 -1.68 2.66 3.65
C VAL A 71 -1.69 3.29 5.03
N VAL A 72 -0.85 4.29 5.21
CA VAL A 72 -0.68 5.00 6.47
C VAL A 72 -1.14 6.45 6.28
N ASN A 73 -1.97 6.95 7.18
CA ASN A 73 -2.42 8.34 7.13
C ASN A 73 -1.34 9.31 7.67
N PRO A 74 -1.52 10.64 7.52
CA PRO A 74 -0.56 11.62 8.02
C PRO A 74 -0.33 11.58 9.54
N GLU A 75 -1.27 11.03 10.30
CA GLU A 75 -1.19 10.86 11.76
C GLU A 75 -0.40 9.60 12.16
N GLY A 76 0.07 8.80 11.18
CA GLY A 76 0.84 7.58 11.43
C GLY A 76 -0.01 6.32 11.69
N GLU A 77 -1.30 6.36 11.41
CA GLU A 77 -2.20 5.22 11.58
C GLU A 77 -2.33 4.40 10.30
N ILE A 78 -2.29 3.08 10.41
CA ILE A 78 -2.55 2.16 9.30
C ILE A 78 -4.05 2.14 9.00
N LYS A 79 -4.42 2.58 7.81
CA LYS A 79 -5.81 2.55 7.31
C LYS A 79 -6.12 1.34 6.44
N VAL A 80 -5.11 0.77 5.79
CA VAL A 80 -5.21 -0.46 5.01
C VAL A 80 -3.99 -1.30 5.26
N ALA A 81 -4.19 -2.57 5.55
CA ALA A 81 -3.16 -3.59 5.56
C ALA A 81 -3.60 -4.74 4.65
N GLU A 82 -2.76 -5.10 3.69
CA GLU A 82 -3.00 -6.19 2.76
C GLU A 82 -1.74 -7.04 2.71
N ILE A 83 -1.82 -8.29 3.12
CA ILE A 83 -0.69 -9.20 3.20
C ILE A 83 -1.01 -10.44 2.40
N HIS A 84 -0.18 -10.70 1.38
CA HIS A 84 -0.27 -11.89 0.54
C HIS A 84 0.89 -12.84 0.83
N ASP A 85 0.67 -14.11 0.59
CA ASP A 85 1.73 -15.10 0.50
C ASP A 85 2.73 -14.74 -0.62
N LEU A 86 3.94 -15.29 -0.55
CA LEU A 86 5.02 -15.03 -1.49
C LEU A 86 4.64 -15.31 -2.96
N GLY A 87 3.78 -16.31 -3.19
CA GLY A 87 3.30 -16.70 -4.51
C GLY A 87 2.18 -15.82 -5.08
N ILE A 88 1.64 -14.86 -4.32
CA ILE A 88 0.48 -14.08 -4.72
C ILE A 88 0.87 -12.64 -4.99
N GLY A 89 0.74 -12.21 -6.25
CA GLY A 89 1.01 -10.84 -6.67
C GLY A 89 0.03 -9.82 -6.08
N ARG A 90 0.45 -8.54 -6.08
CA ARG A 90 -0.35 -7.40 -5.63
C ARG A 90 -0.80 -6.57 -6.82
N ASP A 91 -1.96 -5.93 -6.71
CA ASP A 91 -2.50 -5.02 -7.71
C ASP A 91 -2.31 -3.56 -7.27
N ALA A 92 -1.48 -2.83 -8.00
CA ALA A 92 -1.21 -1.43 -7.70
C ALA A 92 -2.41 -0.52 -8.00
N ALA A 93 -3.28 -0.87 -8.95
CA ALA A 93 -4.49 -0.11 -9.24
C ALA A 93 -5.52 -0.29 -8.13
N GLU A 94 -5.65 -1.50 -7.57
CA GLU A 94 -6.50 -1.75 -6.41
C GLU A 94 -5.96 -1.05 -5.15
N LEU A 95 -4.65 -1.02 -4.96
CA LEU A 95 -4.04 -0.23 -3.87
C LEU A 95 -4.37 1.25 -4.02
N MET A 96 -4.27 1.81 -5.22
CA MET A 96 -4.64 3.21 -5.50
C MET A 96 -6.12 3.47 -5.19
N ARG A 97 -7.02 2.56 -5.57
CA ARG A 97 -8.44 2.65 -5.23
C ARG A 97 -8.65 2.71 -3.71
N LYS A 98 -7.94 1.88 -2.94
CA LYS A 98 -7.99 1.87 -1.47
C LYS A 98 -7.44 3.17 -0.87
N VAL A 99 -6.37 3.72 -1.43
CA VAL A 99 -5.83 5.04 -1.00
C VAL A 99 -6.87 6.14 -1.21
N LYS A 100 -7.51 6.18 -2.39
CA LYS A 100 -8.59 7.14 -2.66
C LYS A 100 -9.75 7.00 -1.68
N ALA A 101 -10.17 5.78 -1.36
CA ALA A 101 -11.20 5.54 -0.36
C ALA A 101 -10.78 6.01 1.04
N ALA A 102 -9.52 5.78 1.44
CA ALA A 102 -8.99 6.26 2.71
C ALA A 102 -8.96 7.79 2.80
N GLN A 103 -8.56 8.47 1.72
CA GLN A 103 -8.56 9.93 1.64
C GLN A 103 -9.99 10.50 1.65
N TYR A 104 -10.93 9.84 0.95
CA TYR A 104 -12.33 10.26 0.94
C TYR A 104 -12.93 10.21 2.35
N THR A 105 -12.82 9.06 3.02
CA THR A 105 -13.38 8.89 4.38
C THR A 105 -12.73 9.80 5.41
N ALA A 106 -11.46 10.18 5.23
CA ALA A 106 -10.79 11.14 6.10
C ALA A 106 -11.41 12.56 6.02
N THR A 107 -11.94 12.93 4.86
CA THR A 107 -12.57 14.25 4.63
C THR A 107 -14.09 14.24 4.72
N HIS A 108 -14.71 13.07 4.81
CA HIS A 108 -16.16 12.89 4.90
C HIS A 108 -16.52 12.05 6.14
N PRO A 109 -16.41 12.63 7.34
CA PRO A 109 -16.73 11.91 8.58
C PRO A 109 -18.18 11.46 8.57
N GLY A 110 -18.43 10.22 8.98
CA GLY A 110 -19.77 9.61 8.98
C GLY A 110 -20.17 8.91 7.68
N GLU A 111 -19.34 9.00 6.63
CA GLU A 111 -19.54 8.24 5.39
C GLU A 111 -18.60 7.04 5.32
N VAL A 112 -19.05 5.98 4.66
CA VAL A 112 -18.24 4.80 4.35
C VAL A 112 -18.28 4.48 2.87
N CYS A 113 -17.15 4.08 2.34
CA CYS A 113 -17.01 3.59 0.97
C CYS A 113 -17.39 2.10 0.94
N PRO A 114 -18.44 1.69 0.22
CA PRO A 114 -18.80 0.28 0.12
C PRO A 114 -17.77 -0.54 -0.65
N ALA A 115 -17.96 -1.86 -0.66
CA ALA A 115 -17.11 -2.75 -1.42
C ALA A 115 -17.02 -2.31 -2.89
N LYS A 116 -15.80 -2.37 -3.48
CA LYS A 116 -15.51 -1.96 -4.86
C LYS A 116 -15.71 -0.46 -5.16
N TRP A 117 -15.99 0.37 -4.17
CA TRP A 117 -16.19 1.81 -4.36
C TRP A 117 -15.05 2.44 -5.17
N LYS A 118 -15.40 3.31 -6.08
CA LYS A 118 -14.48 4.15 -6.86
C LYS A 118 -14.86 5.61 -6.66
N GLU A 119 -13.92 6.49 -6.89
CA GLU A 119 -14.14 7.92 -6.84
C GLU A 119 -15.30 8.33 -7.76
N GLY A 120 -16.29 9.02 -7.20
CA GLY A 120 -17.55 9.37 -7.85
C GLY A 120 -18.71 8.43 -7.60
N ASP A 121 -18.47 7.24 -7.03
CA ASP A 121 -19.56 6.33 -6.62
C ASP A 121 -20.24 6.81 -5.35
N ALA A 122 -21.48 6.36 -5.15
CA ALA A 122 -22.24 6.64 -3.92
C ALA A 122 -21.57 6.04 -2.68
N THR A 123 -21.68 6.75 -1.58
CA THR A 123 -21.27 6.31 -0.24
C THR A 123 -22.47 5.93 0.62
N LEU A 124 -22.22 5.37 1.78
CA LEU A 124 -23.24 5.00 2.74
C LEU A 124 -23.02 5.76 4.05
N ALA A 125 -24.09 6.23 4.66
CA ALA A 125 -24.08 6.71 6.05
C ALA A 125 -24.55 5.55 6.94
N PRO A 126 -23.66 4.95 7.77
CA PRO A 126 -24.03 3.83 8.62
C PRO A 126 -25.18 4.20 9.56
N SER A 127 -26.26 3.43 9.53
CA SER A 127 -27.43 3.64 10.40
C SER A 127 -28.16 2.32 10.59
N LEU A 128 -29.06 2.26 11.60
CA LEU A 128 -29.91 1.10 11.79
C LEU A 128 -30.88 0.86 10.63
N ASP A 129 -31.17 1.89 9.84
CA ASP A 129 -32.07 1.80 8.68
C ASP A 129 -31.46 1.00 7.52
N LEU A 130 -30.16 0.75 7.55
CA LEU A 130 -29.45 -0.07 6.56
C LEU A 130 -29.49 -1.57 6.88
N VAL A 131 -29.89 -1.95 8.08
CA VAL A 131 -29.96 -3.36 8.48
C VAL A 131 -30.95 -4.11 7.60
N GLY A 132 -30.42 -5.16 6.93
CA GLY A 132 -31.21 -5.96 5.98
C GLY A 132 -31.42 -5.33 4.59
N LYS A 133 -30.78 -4.17 4.30
CA LYS A 133 -30.85 -3.50 2.99
C LYS A 133 -29.53 -3.55 2.21
N ILE A 134 -28.46 -3.98 2.86
CA ILE A 134 -27.11 -4.13 2.29
C ILE A 134 -26.53 -5.47 2.69
#